data_73fd82bf9815c60d35e8608a0850da6b
#
_entry.id   73fd82bf9815c60d35e8608a0850da6b
#
_cell.length_a   1.000
_cell.length_b   1.000
_cell.length_c   1.000
_cell.angle_alpha   90.00
_cell.angle_beta   90.00
_cell.angle_gamma   90.00
#
_symmetry.space_group_name_H-M   'P 1'
#
loop_
_entity.id
_entity.type
_entity.pdbx_description
1 polymer ?
#
loop_
_entity_poly.entity_id
_entity_poly.type
_entity_poly.pdbx_seq_one_letter_code
_entity_poly.pdbx_strand_id
1 'polypeptide(L)'
;PNQTGKEHIDSLLKQIEPFDYEVHLNQRVDKIEQSGDHWTAETTDGISFKTLNIFIAAGAGSFEPRKPPVESPDKFLGKGIDYAVRSVDKYKDKDIVIFGGGDSALDWSVELANKAKSIKLVHRRDDFRGAEHTENKMRNFVASGEIELKIPFVIKSIVGGKSFEGVEIMNFETKETEVINCNEALFFFGLSKQLGPINDWEIDLNDRKVQVDTEKFETNQKGIFAVGDI
;
A
#
# COMPACT_ATOMS: atom_id res chain seq x y z
N PRO A 1 -22.12 10.56 -7.92
CA PRO A 1 -22.58 10.75 -6.56
C PRO A 1 -21.37 10.76 -5.64
N ASN A 2 -21.12 11.91 -4.98
CA ASN A 2 -20.01 12.05 -4.04
C ASN A 2 -20.43 11.44 -2.71
N GLN A 3 -20.15 10.15 -2.54
CA GLN A 3 -20.37 9.43 -1.28
C GLN A 3 -19.00 9.24 -0.60
N THR A 4 -18.91 9.57 0.68
CA THR A 4 -17.71 9.29 1.48
C THR A 4 -17.61 7.80 1.78
N GLY A 5 -16.40 7.31 2.12
CA GLY A 5 -16.22 5.91 2.51
C GLY A 5 -17.10 5.50 3.69
N LYS A 6 -17.33 6.41 4.65
CA LYS A 6 -18.23 6.16 5.79
C LYS A 6 -19.67 5.97 5.36
N GLU A 7 -20.19 6.88 4.53
CA GLU A 7 -21.58 6.78 4.02
C GLU A 7 -21.79 5.51 3.20
N HIS A 8 -20.75 5.06 2.47
CA HIS A 8 -20.80 3.80 1.75
C HIS A 8 -20.91 2.60 2.70
N ILE A 9 -20.07 2.55 3.74
CA ILE A 9 -20.12 1.50 4.77
C ILE A 9 -21.48 1.50 5.47
N ASP A 10 -21.99 2.67 5.88
CA ASP A 10 -23.29 2.78 6.53
C ASP A 10 -24.42 2.27 5.62
N SER A 11 -24.32 2.52 4.31
CA SER A 11 -25.28 2.00 3.32
C SER A 11 -25.22 0.48 3.19
N LEU A 12 -24.03 -0.12 3.21
CA LEU A 12 -23.86 -1.58 3.17
C LEU A 12 -24.36 -2.25 4.45
N LEU A 13 -24.09 -1.67 5.62
CA LEU A 13 -24.58 -2.18 6.91
C LEU A 13 -26.11 -2.21 6.97
N LYS A 14 -26.79 -1.19 6.44
CA LYS A 14 -28.26 -1.19 6.35
C LYS A 14 -28.81 -2.32 5.50
N GLN A 15 -28.07 -2.80 4.48
CA GLN A 15 -28.54 -3.89 3.62
C GLN A 15 -28.52 -5.24 4.34
N ILE A 16 -27.64 -5.43 5.32
CA ILE A 16 -27.53 -6.67 6.09
C ILE A 16 -28.32 -6.61 7.42
N GLU A 17 -28.77 -5.43 7.85
CA GLU A 17 -29.52 -5.24 9.10
C GLU A 17 -30.71 -6.21 9.29
N PRO A 18 -31.47 -6.61 8.23
CA PRO A 18 -32.57 -7.58 8.38
C PRO A 18 -32.14 -9.02 8.67
N PHE A 19 -30.85 -9.34 8.57
CA PHE A 19 -30.31 -10.69 8.77
C PHE A 19 -29.76 -10.82 10.18
N ASP A 20 -29.91 -12.03 10.75
CA ASP A 20 -29.26 -12.38 12.02
C ASP A 20 -27.78 -12.69 11.77
N TYR A 21 -26.89 -11.83 12.26
CA TYR A 21 -25.44 -11.96 12.07
C TYR A 21 -24.66 -11.40 13.26
N GLU A 22 -23.47 -11.92 13.46
CA GLU A 22 -22.52 -11.42 14.45
C GLU A 22 -21.31 -10.78 13.76
N VAL A 23 -20.79 -9.68 14.33
CA VAL A 23 -19.59 -9.00 13.87
C VAL A 23 -18.53 -9.02 14.97
N HIS A 24 -17.43 -9.69 14.72
CA HIS A 24 -16.28 -9.73 15.62
C HIS A 24 -15.16 -8.83 15.08
N LEU A 25 -15.06 -7.62 15.64
CA LEU A 25 -14.03 -6.65 15.26
C LEU A 25 -12.69 -6.96 15.93
N ASN A 26 -11.60 -6.55 15.26
CA ASN A 26 -10.23 -6.74 15.74
C ASN A 26 -9.85 -8.21 15.94
N GLN A 27 -10.51 -9.12 15.23
CA GLN A 27 -10.23 -10.54 15.23
C GLN A 27 -9.60 -10.95 13.89
N ARG A 28 -8.46 -11.60 13.94
CA ARG A 28 -7.82 -12.19 12.76
C ARG A 28 -7.98 -13.70 12.84
N VAL A 29 -8.57 -14.31 11.83
CA VAL A 29 -8.56 -15.77 11.68
C VAL A 29 -7.13 -16.19 11.34
N ASP A 30 -6.54 -17.00 12.18
CA ASP A 30 -5.15 -17.45 12.06
C ASP A 30 -5.08 -18.87 11.47
N LYS A 31 -6.02 -19.72 11.86
CA LYS A 31 -6.03 -21.13 11.49
C LYS A 31 -7.43 -21.58 11.09
N ILE A 32 -7.49 -22.48 10.10
CA ILE A 32 -8.68 -23.24 9.77
C ILE A 32 -8.36 -24.73 9.77
N GLU A 33 -9.27 -25.55 10.26
CA GLU A 33 -9.13 -27.01 10.28
C GLU A 33 -10.44 -27.66 9.87
N GLN A 34 -10.36 -28.68 9.03
CA GLN A 34 -11.52 -29.47 8.67
C GLN A 34 -11.71 -30.64 9.66
N SER A 35 -12.94 -30.84 10.12
CA SER A 35 -13.34 -31.95 10.97
C SER A 35 -14.66 -32.54 10.46
N GLY A 36 -14.57 -33.60 9.70
CA GLY A 36 -15.72 -34.20 9.00
C GLY A 36 -16.28 -33.25 7.94
N ASP A 37 -17.55 -32.89 8.08
CA ASP A 37 -18.27 -31.99 7.18
C ASP A 37 -18.22 -30.51 7.64
N HIS A 38 -17.49 -30.22 8.71
CA HIS A 38 -17.38 -28.89 9.29
C HIS A 38 -15.97 -28.32 9.19
N TRP A 39 -15.89 -27.00 9.16
CA TRP A 39 -14.68 -26.24 9.37
C TRP A 39 -14.66 -25.62 10.77
N THR A 40 -13.50 -25.59 11.38
CA THR A 40 -13.22 -24.80 12.58
C THR A 40 -12.28 -23.68 12.20
N ALA A 41 -12.71 -22.42 12.41
CA ALA A 41 -11.89 -21.24 12.23
C ALA A 41 -11.49 -20.69 13.59
N GLU A 42 -10.19 -20.53 13.84
CA GLU A 42 -9.64 -20.05 15.09
C GLU A 42 -8.96 -18.68 14.89
N THR A 43 -9.25 -17.75 15.81
CA THR A 43 -8.65 -16.41 15.79
C THR A 43 -7.39 -16.33 16.63
N THR A 44 -6.56 -15.31 16.39
CA THR A 44 -5.36 -15.04 17.19
C THR A 44 -5.63 -14.86 18.69
N ASP A 45 -6.84 -14.46 19.07
CA ASP A 45 -7.27 -14.29 20.47
C ASP A 45 -7.92 -15.55 21.07
N GLY A 46 -7.90 -16.67 20.30
CA GLY A 46 -8.41 -17.97 20.76
C GLY A 46 -9.92 -18.15 20.67
N ILE A 47 -10.63 -17.29 19.91
CA ILE A 47 -12.05 -17.50 19.62
C ILE A 47 -12.13 -18.56 18.51
N SER A 48 -13.00 -19.56 18.69
CA SER A 48 -13.20 -20.64 17.73
C SER A 48 -14.63 -20.62 17.20
N PHE A 49 -14.75 -20.71 15.88
CA PHE A 49 -16.02 -20.76 15.16
C PHE A 49 -16.14 -22.09 14.44
N LYS A 50 -17.25 -22.81 14.63
CA LYS A 50 -17.57 -24.02 13.87
C LYS A 50 -18.60 -23.70 12.80
N THR A 51 -18.28 -24.03 11.53
CA THR A 51 -19.11 -23.67 10.38
C THR A 51 -19.08 -24.72 9.29
N LEU A 52 -20.09 -24.72 8.42
CA LEU A 52 -20.14 -25.56 7.22
C LEU A 52 -19.38 -24.90 6.04
N ASN A 53 -19.38 -23.57 5.99
CA ASN A 53 -18.78 -22.82 4.89
C ASN A 53 -17.99 -21.62 5.40
N ILE A 54 -16.90 -21.29 4.69
CA ILE A 54 -16.08 -20.10 4.92
C ILE A 54 -16.09 -19.27 3.65
N PHE A 55 -16.38 -17.97 3.78
CA PHE A 55 -16.25 -16.99 2.70
C PHE A 55 -15.09 -16.05 2.98
N ILE A 56 -14.07 -16.12 2.13
CA ILE A 56 -12.90 -15.24 2.21
C ILE A 56 -13.18 -13.98 1.39
N ALA A 57 -13.41 -12.86 2.07
CA ALA A 57 -13.61 -11.54 1.46
C ALA A 57 -12.56 -10.55 1.96
N ALA A 58 -11.30 -10.99 2.02
CA ALA A 58 -10.18 -10.27 2.62
C ALA A 58 -9.58 -9.18 1.71
N GLY A 59 -10.24 -8.86 0.59
CA GLY A 59 -9.73 -7.92 -0.40
C GLY A 59 -8.36 -8.35 -0.93
N ALA A 60 -7.46 -7.43 -1.18
CA ALA A 60 -6.11 -7.77 -1.66
C ALA A 60 -5.17 -8.22 -0.52
N GLY A 61 -5.71 -8.64 0.63
CA GLY A 61 -4.94 -8.97 1.82
C GLY A 61 -4.45 -7.72 2.56
N SER A 62 -3.46 -7.88 3.41
CA SER A 62 -2.77 -6.77 4.03
C SER A 62 -1.86 -6.08 3.00
N PHE A 63 -2.02 -4.78 2.84
CA PHE A 63 -1.13 -3.99 2.00
C PHE A 63 0.05 -3.49 2.83
N GLU A 64 1.22 -4.00 2.54
CA GLU A 64 2.45 -3.44 3.07
C GLU A 64 3.16 -2.62 1.99
N PRO A 65 3.55 -1.37 2.29
CA PRO A 65 4.39 -0.60 1.38
C PRO A 65 5.69 -1.34 1.08
N ARG A 66 6.06 -1.40 -0.19
CA ARG A 66 7.38 -1.90 -0.56
C ARG A 66 8.43 -0.93 -0.04
N LYS A 67 9.28 -1.43 0.84
CA LYS A 67 10.35 -0.64 1.46
C LYS A 67 11.47 -0.38 0.46
N PRO A 68 12.17 0.77 0.59
CA PRO A 68 13.37 1.01 -0.19
C PRO A 68 14.44 -0.04 0.14
N PRO A 69 15.26 -0.46 -0.85
CA PRO A 69 16.30 -1.47 -0.67
C PRO A 69 17.55 -0.85 -0.02
N VAL A 70 17.38 -0.32 1.18
CA VAL A 70 18.45 0.33 1.96
C VAL A 70 18.47 -0.25 3.38
N GLU A 71 19.57 -0.03 4.08
CA GLU A 71 19.70 -0.45 5.48
C GLU A 71 18.72 0.34 6.37
N SER A 72 18.00 -0.37 7.25
CA SER A 72 17.08 0.19 8.25
C SER A 72 16.06 1.19 7.69
N PRO A 73 15.26 0.81 6.66
CA PRO A 73 14.36 1.74 5.96
C PRO A 73 13.31 2.38 6.87
N ASP A 74 13.00 1.76 8.00
CA ASP A 74 11.98 2.24 8.94
C ASP A 74 12.55 3.05 10.12
N LYS A 75 13.87 3.27 10.17
CA LYS A 75 14.54 3.99 11.27
C LYS A 75 13.90 5.34 11.58
N PHE A 76 13.42 6.04 10.56
CA PHE A 76 12.79 7.35 10.68
C PHE A 76 11.31 7.36 10.25
N LEU A 77 10.63 6.21 10.28
CA LEU A 77 9.22 6.13 9.91
C LEU A 77 8.36 7.05 10.78
N GLY A 78 7.57 7.92 10.15
CA GLY A 78 6.77 8.96 10.80
C GLY A 78 7.57 10.19 11.26
N LYS A 79 8.91 10.16 11.18
CA LYS A 79 9.85 11.20 11.65
C LYS A 79 10.83 11.63 10.56
N GLY A 80 10.35 11.78 9.33
CA GLY A 80 11.13 12.12 8.15
C GLY A 80 10.97 11.13 6.99
N ILE A 81 10.44 9.93 7.25
CA ILE A 81 10.14 8.93 6.21
C ILE A 81 8.68 8.51 6.33
N ASP A 82 7.98 8.48 5.21
CA ASP A 82 6.62 7.97 5.11
C ASP A 82 6.41 7.14 3.83
N TYR A 83 5.47 6.19 3.92
CA TYR A 83 5.01 5.36 2.80
C TYR A 83 3.59 5.73 2.33
N ALA A 84 2.94 6.65 3.02
CA ALA A 84 1.61 7.16 2.69
C ALA A 84 1.44 8.57 3.25
N VAL A 85 0.78 9.44 2.51
CA VAL A 85 0.38 10.76 2.98
C VAL A 85 -0.94 10.64 3.72
N ARG A 86 -0.95 10.94 5.02
CA ARG A 86 -2.15 10.93 5.87
C ARG A 86 -2.70 12.33 6.10
N SER A 87 -1.86 13.34 6.07
CA SER A 87 -2.23 14.74 6.19
C SER A 87 -1.28 15.58 5.34
N VAL A 88 -1.83 16.43 4.51
CA VAL A 88 -1.07 17.35 3.63
C VAL A 88 -0.35 18.40 4.45
N ASP A 89 -0.93 18.84 5.58
CA ASP A 89 -0.36 19.87 6.45
C ASP A 89 1.00 19.48 7.03
N LYS A 90 1.26 18.17 7.18
CA LYS A 90 2.57 17.66 7.60
C LYS A 90 3.71 18.14 6.70
N TYR A 91 3.44 18.33 5.42
CA TYR A 91 4.43 18.61 4.37
C TYR A 91 4.52 20.08 3.97
N LYS A 92 3.66 20.92 4.57
CA LYS A 92 3.65 22.36 4.28
C LYS A 92 4.99 23.01 4.62
N ASP A 93 5.48 23.87 3.72
CA ASP A 93 6.73 24.64 3.86
C ASP A 93 7.99 23.79 4.10
N LYS A 94 7.97 22.49 3.72
CA LYS A 94 9.09 21.56 3.86
C LYS A 94 9.78 21.24 2.54
N ASP A 95 11.06 20.90 2.63
CA ASP A 95 11.82 20.32 1.53
C ASP A 95 11.53 18.80 1.49
N ILE A 96 10.98 18.31 0.37
CA ILE A 96 10.46 16.94 0.24
C ILE A 96 11.15 16.21 -0.91
N VAL A 97 11.49 14.95 -0.68
CA VAL A 97 11.91 14.04 -1.75
C VAL A 97 10.87 12.94 -1.91
N ILE A 98 10.36 12.77 -3.13
CA ILE A 98 9.36 11.73 -3.47
C ILE A 98 10.02 10.70 -4.37
N PHE A 99 9.92 9.42 -4.01
CA PHE A 99 10.43 8.31 -4.79
C PHE A 99 9.29 7.51 -5.41
N GLY A 100 9.34 7.31 -6.72
CA GLY A 100 8.38 6.49 -7.44
C GLY A 100 8.07 7.01 -8.83
N GLY A 101 7.26 6.26 -9.57
CA GLY A 101 6.86 6.63 -10.94
C GLY A 101 5.48 6.07 -11.31
N GLY A 102 4.68 5.65 -10.32
CA GLY A 102 3.28 5.27 -10.48
C GLY A 102 2.33 6.37 -9.98
N ASP A 103 1.02 6.09 -10.03
CA ASP A 103 -0.03 7.06 -9.69
C ASP A 103 0.22 7.77 -8.38
N SER A 104 0.49 7.04 -7.28
CA SER A 104 0.71 7.67 -5.96
C SER A 104 1.88 8.67 -5.96
N ALA A 105 2.98 8.38 -6.65
CA ALA A 105 4.12 9.29 -6.71
C ALA A 105 3.79 10.56 -7.49
N LEU A 106 3.09 10.42 -8.63
CA LEU A 106 2.69 11.54 -9.47
C LEU A 106 1.61 12.38 -8.81
N ASP A 107 0.56 11.75 -8.27
CA ASP A 107 -0.55 12.45 -7.61
C ASP A 107 -0.05 13.28 -6.42
N TRP A 108 0.78 12.69 -5.55
CA TRP A 108 1.33 13.42 -4.41
C TRP A 108 2.37 14.48 -4.80
N SER A 109 3.13 14.29 -5.88
CA SER A 109 4.02 15.33 -6.40
C SER A 109 3.21 16.54 -6.87
N VAL A 110 2.12 16.32 -7.59
CA VAL A 110 1.22 17.40 -8.07
C VAL A 110 0.48 18.06 -6.91
N GLU A 111 -0.07 17.29 -5.97
CA GLU A 111 -0.86 17.82 -4.86
C GLU A 111 -0.01 18.64 -3.87
N LEU A 112 1.25 18.26 -3.68
CA LEU A 112 2.16 18.95 -2.76
C LEU A 112 2.94 20.09 -3.42
N ALA A 113 2.96 20.23 -4.75
CA ALA A 113 3.77 21.21 -5.48
C ALA A 113 3.56 22.65 -5.00
N ASN A 114 2.32 23.03 -4.72
CA ASN A 114 1.97 24.39 -4.25
C ASN A 114 1.94 24.52 -2.72
N LYS A 115 2.36 23.51 -1.96
CA LYS A 115 2.26 23.46 -0.49
C LYS A 115 3.61 23.27 0.18
N ALA A 116 4.46 22.44 -0.41
CA ALA A 116 5.82 22.24 0.03
C ALA A 116 6.70 23.44 -0.32
N LYS A 117 7.82 23.57 0.38
CA LYS A 117 8.84 24.56 0.05
C LYS A 117 9.61 24.17 -1.20
N SER A 118 9.93 22.90 -1.36
CA SER A 118 10.53 22.32 -2.56
C SER A 118 10.17 20.84 -2.69
N ILE A 119 10.09 20.36 -3.94
CA ILE A 119 9.86 18.94 -4.25
C ILE A 119 10.93 18.45 -5.22
N LYS A 120 11.55 17.32 -4.87
CA LYS A 120 12.35 16.53 -5.80
C LYS A 120 11.68 15.21 -6.05
N LEU A 121 11.29 14.94 -7.30
CA LEU A 121 10.75 13.64 -7.71
C LEU A 121 11.88 12.78 -8.28
N VAL A 122 12.16 11.68 -7.61
CA VAL A 122 13.24 10.74 -7.98
C VAL A 122 12.66 9.50 -8.61
N HIS A 123 13.06 9.24 -9.86
CA HIS A 123 12.65 8.02 -10.57
C HIS A 123 13.81 7.40 -11.36
N ARG A 124 13.78 6.07 -11.46
CA ARG A 124 14.88 5.30 -12.10
C ARG A 124 14.92 5.37 -13.62
N ARG A 125 13.90 5.91 -14.27
CA ARG A 125 13.77 6.02 -15.74
C ARG A 125 12.78 7.12 -16.13
N ASP A 126 12.86 7.60 -17.36
CA ASP A 126 11.90 8.58 -17.89
C ASP A 126 10.69 7.86 -18.56
N ASP A 127 10.05 6.98 -17.79
CA ASP A 127 8.87 6.23 -18.20
C ASP A 127 8.00 6.01 -16.95
N PHE A 128 6.95 6.79 -16.84
CA PHE A 128 6.04 6.79 -15.71
C PHE A 128 4.87 5.83 -15.97
N ARG A 129 4.33 5.23 -14.91
CA ARG A 129 3.20 4.29 -14.97
C ARG A 129 1.90 4.88 -14.44
N GLY A 130 1.90 6.15 -14.08
CA GLY A 130 0.71 6.84 -13.63
C GLY A 130 -0.18 7.26 -14.79
N ALA A 131 -1.37 7.77 -14.47
CA ALA A 131 -2.30 8.28 -15.45
C ALA A 131 -1.66 9.42 -16.26
N GLU A 132 -1.79 9.38 -17.58
CA GLU A 132 -1.21 10.37 -18.50
C GLU A 132 -1.56 11.81 -18.13
N HIS A 133 -2.79 12.04 -17.68
CA HIS A 133 -3.23 13.37 -17.24
C HIS A 133 -2.42 13.89 -16.04
N THR A 134 -2.13 13.01 -15.06
CA THR A 134 -1.34 13.38 -13.87
C THR A 134 0.13 13.55 -14.24
N GLU A 135 0.66 12.71 -15.12
CA GLU A 135 2.02 12.87 -15.63
C GLU A 135 2.19 14.21 -16.33
N ASN A 136 1.26 14.60 -17.21
CA ASN A 136 1.29 15.89 -17.90
C ASN A 136 1.27 17.07 -16.92
N LYS A 137 0.47 17.00 -15.85
CA LYS A 137 0.48 18.02 -14.79
C LYS A 137 1.83 18.08 -14.07
N MET A 138 2.38 16.94 -13.68
CA MET A 138 3.69 16.84 -13.03
C MET A 138 4.78 17.45 -13.94
N ARG A 139 4.80 17.14 -15.22
CA ARG A 139 5.77 17.70 -16.18
C ARG A 139 5.61 19.21 -16.36
N ASN A 140 4.40 19.77 -16.26
CA ASN A 140 4.17 21.21 -16.24
C ASN A 140 4.80 21.85 -15.00
N PHE A 141 4.67 21.25 -13.80
CA PHE A 141 5.33 21.71 -12.58
C PHE A 141 6.86 21.57 -12.65
N VAL A 142 7.37 20.60 -13.39
CA VAL A 142 8.81 20.51 -13.68
C VAL A 142 9.25 21.67 -14.58
N ALA A 143 8.48 21.96 -15.64
CA ALA A 143 8.79 23.03 -16.58
C ALA A 143 8.73 24.44 -15.93
N SER A 144 7.85 24.62 -14.95
CA SER A 144 7.72 25.90 -14.19
C SER A 144 8.67 25.98 -12.99
N GLY A 145 9.37 24.89 -12.65
CA GLY A 145 10.40 24.87 -11.61
C GLY A 145 9.90 24.57 -10.19
N GLU A 146 8.61 24.24 -10.01
CA GLU A 146 8.06 23.86 -8.71
C GLU A 146 8.42 22.41 -8.31
N ILE A 147 8.73 21.55 -9.29
CA ILE A 147 9.23 20.20 -9.08
C ILE A 147 10.57 20.03 -9.78
N GLU A 148 11.59 19.59 -9.06
CA GLU A 148 12.85 19.13 -9.65
C GLU A 148 12.77 17.64 -9.95
N LEU A 149 12.88 17.25 -11.22
CA LEU A 149 12.85 15.85 -11.63
C LEU A 149 14.27 15.26 -11.68
N LYS A 150 14.51 14.24 -10.88
CA LYS A 150 15.78 13.48 -10.81
C LYS A 150 15.61 12.11 -11.48
N ILE A 151 16.04 11.99 -12.72
CA ILE A 151 16.11 10.76 -13.53
C ILE A 151 17.48 10.65 -14.19
N PRO A 152 18.04 9.47 -14.38
CA PRO A 152 17.64 8.16 -13.85
C PRO A 152 18.31 7.88 -12.48
N PHE A 153 17.64 8.17 -11.39
CA PHE A 153 18.19 8.02 -10.04
C PHE A 153 17.40 7.02 -9.20
N VAL A 154 18.13 6.40 -8.27
CA VAL A 154 17.57 5.47 -7.27
C VAL A 154 18.06 5.87 -5.88
N ILE A 155 17.32 5.47 -4.84
CA ILE A 155 17.79 5.61 -3.46
C ILE A 155 19.03 4.72 -3.24
N LYS A 156 20.05 5.26 -2.58
CA LYS A 156 21.24 4.52 -2.18
C LYS A 156 21.30 4.33 -0.67
N SER A 157 21.02 5.37 0.11
CA SER A 157 21.02 5.31 1.56
C SER A 157 20.15 6.41 2.17
N ILE A 158 19.83 6.24 3.45
CA ILE A 158 19.15 7.24 4.28
C ILE A 158 20.23 7.96 5.08
N VAL A 159 20.18 9.29 5.09
CA VAL A 159 21.12 10.15 5.80
C VAL A 159 20.49 10.63 7.10
N GLY A 160 21.20 10.46 8.22
CA GLY A 160 20.79 10.94 9.51
C GLY A 160 21.30 10.06 10.66
N GLY A 161 21.58 10.69 11.79
CA GLY A 161 22.05 10.04 13.01
C GLY A 161 20.92 9.82 14.03
N LYS A 162 20.65 10.83 14.85
CA LYS A 162 19.54 10.85 15.82
C LYS A 162 18.22 11.27 15.18
N SER A 163 18.26 12.07 14.12
CA SER A 163 17.12 12.53 13.34
C SER A 163 17.37 12.26 11.85
N PHE A 164 16.31 12.28 11.07
CA PHE A 164 16.36 12.24 9.62
C PHE A 164 16.93 13.57 9.10
N GLU A 165 17.88 13.52 8.16
CA GLU A 165 18.55 14.69 7.59
C GLU A 165 18.42 14.74 6.07
N GLY A 166 18.15 13.58 5.44
CA GLY A 166 18.01 13.50 4.01
C GLY A 166 18.22 12.09 3.44
N VAL A 167 18.54 12.04 2.17
CA VAL A 167 18.75 10.80 1.42
C VAL A 167 19.97 10.93 0.51
N GLU A 168 20.69 9.85 0.31
CA GLU A 168 21.69 9.73 -0.76
C GLU A 168 21.06 8.99 -1.94
N ILE A 169 21.09 9.60 -3.11
CA ILE A 169 20.64 9.00 -4.36
C ILE A 169 21.83 8.65 -5.24
N MET A 170 21.63 7.70 -6.15
CA MET A 170 22.65 7.26 -7.11
C MET A 170 22.06 7.28 -8.51
N ASN A 171 22.78 7.88 -9.43
CA ASN A 171 22.45 7.75 -10.85
C ASN A 171 22.56 6.28 -11.27
N PHE A 172 21.48 5.75 -11.87
CA PHE A 172 21.42 4.34 -12.21
C PHE A 172 22.43 3.94 -13.32
N GLU A 173 22.80 4.88 -14.18
CA GLU A 173 23.70 4.66 -15.32
C GLU A 173 25.16 4.95 -14.94
N THR A 174 25.45 6.17 -14.46
CA THR A 174 26.83 6.64 -14.19
C THR A 174 27.38 6.17 -12.84
N LYS A 175 26.51 5.75 -11.91
CA LYS A 175 26.82 5.38 -10.52
C LYS A 175 27.31 6.55 -9.65
N GLU A 176 27.28 7.76 -10.17
CA GLU A 176 27.53 8.97 -9.37
C GLU A 176 26.48 9.14 -8.29
N THR A 177 26.88 9.66 -7.15
CA THR A 177 25.99 9.82 -6.00
C THR A 177 25.83 11.27 -5.61
N GLU A 178 24.66 11.61 -5.11
CA GLU A 178 24.27 12.94 -4.64
C GLU A 178 23.54 12.81 -3.31
N VAL A 179 23.91 13.64 -2.34
CA VAL A 179 23.18 13.77 -1.08
C VAL A 179 22.17 14.90 -1.20
N ILE A 180 20.91 14.58 -0.92
CA ILE A 180 19.80 15.54 -0.89
C ILE A 180 19.39 15.74 0.55
N ASN A 181 19.68 16.92 1.11
CA ASN A 181 19.13 17.32 2.40
C ASN A 181 17.64 17.63 2.24
N CYS A 182 16.81 17.04 3.06
CA CYS A 182 15.36 17.25 3.03
C CYS A 182 14.72 16.98 4.40
N ASN A 183 13.52 17.52 4.61
CA ASN A 183 12.76 17.31 5.83
C ASN A 183 11.99 16.00 5.84
N GLU A 184 11.49 15.60 4.66
CA GLU A 184 10.64 14.41 4.50
C GLU A 184 11.01 13.66 3.20
N ALA A 185 11.01 12.34 3.27
CA ALA A 185 11.13 11.45 2.13
C ALA A 185 9.90 10.55 2.03
N LEU A 186 9.24 10.54 0.89
CA LEU A 186 8.06 9.74 0.58
C LEU A 186 8.43 8.61 -0.38
N PHE A 187 8.15 7.36 -0.01
CA PHE A 187 8.49 6.21 -0.83
C PHE A 187 7.22 5.54 -1.39
N PHE A 188 6.98 5.71 -2.69
CA PHE A 188 5.86 5.12 -3.42
C PHE A 188 6.32 4.04 -4.40
N PHE A 189 6.88 2.95 -3.86
CA PHE A 189 7.35 1.81 -4.65
C PHE A 189 6.26 0.76 -4.94
N GLY A 190 5.01 1.11 -4.64
CA GLY A 190 3.86 0.23 -4.72
C GLY A 190 3.64 -0.55 -3.43
N LEU A 191 2.60 -1.37 -3.46
CA LEU A 191 2.18 -2.18 -2.32
C LEU A 191 2.55 -3.64 -2.56
N SER A 192 2.92 -4.33 -1.52
CA SER A 192 3.05 -5.79 -1.50
C SER A 192 1.79 -6.37 -0.88
N LYS A 193 1.12 -7.25 -1.60
CA LYS A 193 0.00 -8.03 -1.07
C LYS A 193 0.55 -9.09 -0.12
N GLN A 194 0.00 -9.16 1.07
CA GLN A 194 0.30 -10.17 2.06
C GLN A 194 -1.00 -10.89 2.43
N LEU A 195 -1.10 -12.15 2.09
CA LEU A 195 -2.28 -12.96 2.40
C LEU A 195 -2.31 -13.40 3.87
N GLY A 196 -1.19 -13.21 4.59
CA GLY A 196 -1.08 -13.62 5.98
C GLY A 196 -1.33 -15.11 6.17
N PRO A 197 -2.15 -15.50 7.17
CA PRO A 197 -2.44 -16.91 7.45
C PRO A 197 -3.06 -17.70 6.31
N ILE A 198 -3.72 -17.02 5.35
CA ILE A 198 -4.32 -17.70 4.18
C ILE A 198 -3.27 -18.48 3.37
N ASN A 199 -2.00 -18.08 3.41
CA ASN A 199 -0.91 -18.83 2.78
C ASN A 199 -0.75 -20.25 3.34
N ASP A 200 -1.16 -20.47 4.59
CA ASP A 200 -0.97 -21.72 5.34
C ASP A 200 -2.24 -22.58 5.37
N TRP A 201 -3.33 -22.14 4.70
CA TRP A 201 -4.63 -22.84 4.75
C TRP A 201 -4.80 -23.92 3.69
N GLU A 202 -3.71 -24.34 3.01
CA GLU A 202 -3.72 -25.34 1.95
C GLU A 202 -4.69 -25.01 0.78
N ILE A 203 -4.92 -23.73 0.56
CA ILE A 203 -5.72 -23.20 -0.55
C ILE A 203 -4.79 -22.92 -1.73
N ASP A 204 -5.19 -23.32 -2.92
CA ASP A 204 -4.43 -23.06 -4.13
C ASP A 204 -4.32 -21.57 -4.42
N LEU A 205 -3.07 -21.10 -4.59
CA LEU A 205 -2.74 -19.71 -4.86
C LEU A 205 -2.04 -19.56 -6.22
N ASN A 206 -2.39 -18.53 -6.97
CA ASN A 206 -1.68 -18.12 -8.18
C ASN A 206 -1.42 -16.60 -8.13
N ASP A 207 -0.16 -16.20 -8.24
CA ASP A 207 0.26 -14.80 -8.17
C ASP A 207 -0.33 -14.05 -6.93
N ARG A 208 -0.32 -14.72 -5.77
CA ARG A 208 -0.89 -14.23 -4.51
C ARG A 208 -2.39 -13.92 -4.59
N LYS A 209 -3.12 -14.70 -5.35
CA LYS A 209 -4.57 -14.70 -5.40
C LYS A 209 -5.08 -16.11 -5.14
N VAL A 210 -6.17 -16.20 -4.42
CA VAL A 210 -6.87 -17.46 -4.19
C VAL A 210 -7.47 -17.94 -5.50
N GLN A 211 -7.18 -19.18 -5.87
CA GLN A 211 -7.78 -19.80 -7.05
C GLN A 211 -9.17 -20.33 -6.71
N VAL A 212 -10.12 -20.04 -7.56
CA VAL A 212 -11.51 -20.48 -7.41
C VAL A 212 -12.07 -21.03 -8.73
N ASP A 213 -13.05 -21.90 -8.62
CA ASP A 213 -13.96 -22.18 -9.72
C ASP A 213 -14.76 -20.92 -10.08
N THR A 214 -14.69 -20.49 -11.32
CA THR A 214 -15.28 -19.20 -11.75
C THR A 214 -16.80 -19.18 -11.81
N GLU A 215 -17.45 -20.34 -11.73
CA GLU A 215 -18.92 -20.44 -11.69
C GLU A 215 -19.45 -20.44 -10.25
N LYS A 216 -18.70 -21.11 -9.33
CA LYS A 216 -19.14 -21.31 -7.95
C LYS A 216 -18.39 -20.47 -6.93
N PHE A 217 -17.25 -19.90 -7.32
CA PHE A 217 -16.32 -19.19 -6.44
C PHE A 217 -15.76 -20.06 -5.30
N GLU A 218 -15.85 -21.37 -5.43
CA GLU A 218 -15.32 -22.36 -4.48
C GLU A 218 -13.82 -22.58 -4.76
N THR A 219 -13.03 -22.70 -3.71
CA THR A 219 -11.61 -23.02 -3.78
C THR A 219 -11.39 -24.53 -4.01
N ASN A 220 -10.13 -24.98 -4.04
CA ASN A 220 -9.79 -26.40 -4.00
C ASN A 220 -10.22 -27.08 -2.69
N GLN A 221 -10.51 -26.33 -1.64
CA GLN A 221 -11.03 -26.83 -0.36
C GLN A 221 -12.57 -26.70 -0.33
N LYS A 222 -13.26 -27.84 -0.28
CA LYS A 222 -14.72 -27.90 -0.30
C LYS A 222 -15.34 -27.09 0.86
N GLY A 223 -16.30 -26.24 0.54
CA GLY A 223 -16.97 -25.36 1.50
C GLY A 223 -16.19 -24.08 1.81
N ILE A 224 -15.06 -23.83 1.14
CA ILE A 224 -14.35 -22.57 1.24
C ILE A 224 -14.48 -21.81 -0.08
N PHE A 225 -15.00 -20.59 0.01
CA PHE A 225 -15.25 -19.70 -1.12
C PHE A 225 -14.40 -18.42 -0.99
N ALA A 226 -14.00 -17.84 -2.10
CA ALA A 226 -13.29 -16.57 -2.10
C ALA A 226 -13.92 -15.59 -3.09
N VAL A 227 -14.08 -14.34 -2.67
CA VAL A 227 -14.71 -13.27 -3.46
C VAL A 227 -13.97 -11.93 -3.31
N GLY A 228 -14.05 -11.09 -4.34
CA GLY A 228 -13.39 -9.79 -4.39
C GLY A 228 -11.98 -9.86 -4.95
N ASP A 229 -11.06 -9.07 -4.40
CA ASP A 229 -9.69 -8.92 -4.93
C ASP A 229 -8.70 -9.97 -4.41
N ILE A 230 -9.18 -10.87 -3.49
CA ILE A 230 -8.39 -11.93 -2.90
C ILE A 230 -8.09 -13.02 -3.94
#